data_2cde150177190303f3ddefd2e387e94f
#
_entry.id   2cde150177190303f3ddefd2e387e94f
#
_cell.length_a   1.000
_cell.length_b   1.000
_cell.length_c   1.000
_cell.angle_alpha   90.00
_cell.angle_beta   90.00
_cell.angle_gamma   90.00
#
_symmetry.space_group_name_H-M   'P 1'
#
loop_
_entity.id
_entity.type
_entity.pdbx_description
1 polymer ?
#
loop_
_entity_poly.entity_id
_entity_poly.type
_entity_poly.pdbx_seq_one_letter_code
_entity_poly.pdbx_strand_id
1 'polypeptide(L)'
;MSSHEKQLSSSGIKSFQEFIQHADYSLTTCLKADPESSQDGEDHRAREVCSGHFVPVTPTPLLKPSYIIHSPSLFKELGLQDELSKDRDFIKMFSGDLASIPQPRGFGWATGYALSIYGTEYNQQCPFGNGNGYGDGRAISVFEGVLEGQRWEMQLKGGGPTPY
;
A
#
# COMPACT_ATOMS: atom_id res chain seq x y z
N MET A 1 2.59 46.07 -9.29
CA MET A 1 2.48 44.62 -9.59
C MET A 1 2.92 43.89 -8.34
N SER A 2 2.00 43.55 -7.50
CA SER A 2 2.28 42.93 -6.19
C SER A 2 2.09 41.43 -6.32
N SER A 3 3.19 40.70 -6.27
CA SER A 3 3.22 39.24 -6.22
C SER A 3 2.79 38.80 -4.81
N HIS A 4 1.56 38.35 -4.69
CA HIS A 4 1.13 37.58 -3.52
C HIS A 4 1.75 36.19 -3.61
N GLU A 5 2.97 36.04 -3.11
CA GLU A 5 3.45 34.73 -2.68
C GLU A 5 2.58 34.30 -1.49
N LYS A 6 1.69 33.34 -1.76
CA LYS A 6 1.00 32.61 -0.75
C LYS A 6 2.03 31.79 0.02
N GLN A 7 2.47 32.33 1.15
CA GLN A 7 3.21 31.59 2.15
C GLN A 7 2.29 30.45 2.63
N LEU A 8 2.43 29.24 2.03
CA LEU A 8 1.90 28.04 2.64
C LEU A 8 2.65 27.86 3.96
N SER A 9 1.99 28.12 5.06
CA SER A 9 2.45 27.74 6.36
C SER A 9 2.62 26.21 6.36
N SER A 10 3.85 25.73 6.48
CA SER A 10 4.18 24.32 6.57
C SER A 10 3.75 23.74 7.94
N SER A 11 2.46 23.72 8.22
CA SER A 11 1.96 22.83 9.25
C SER A 11 1.89 21.44 8.61
N GLY A 12 2.87 20.58 8.90
CA GLY A 12 2.89 19.22 8.35
C GLY A 12 1.64 18.43 8.75
N ILE A 13 1.42 17.32 8.06
CA ILE A 13 0.26 16.43 8.21
C ILE A 13 0.27 15.77 9.58
N LYS A 14 -0.79 15.98 10.40
CA LYS A 14 -0.87 15.57 11.81
C LYS A 14 -1.89 14.49 12.09
N SER A 15 -2.87 14.32 11.21
CA SER A 15 -3.98 13.39 11.38
C SER A 15 -4.17 12.51 10.15
N PHE A 16 -4.79 11.35 10.34
CA PHE A 16 -5.17 10.47 9.23
C PHE A 16 -6.11 11.16 8.24
N GLN A 17 -7.02 11.98 8.74
CA GLN A 17 -7.95 12.72 7.88
C GLN A 17 -7.22 13.70 6.95
N GLU A 18 -6.17 14.38 7.44
CA GLU A 18 -5.32 15.21 6.58
C GLU A 18 -4.52 14.35 5.61
N PHE A 19 -3.90 13.26 6.10
CA PHE A 19 -3.08 12.36 5.30
C PHE A 19 -3.83 11.79 4.10
N ILE A 20 -5.05 11.28 4.32
CA ILE A 20 -5.82 10.62 3.24
C ILE A 20 -6.29 11.59 2.15
N GLN A 21 -6.31 12.90 2.39
CA GLN A 21 -6.61 13.90 1.38
C GLN A 21 -5.52 14.00 0.30
N HIS A 22 -4.33 13.50 0.58
CA HIS A 22 -3.22 13.41 -0.38
C HIS A 22 -3.27 12.14 -1.24
N ALA A 23 -4.24 11.26 -1.00
CA ALA A 23 -4.39 10.03 -1.77
C ALA A 23 -4.73 10.33 -3.23
N ASP A 24 -4.00 9.67 -4.13
CA ASP A 24 -4.20 9.72 -5.58
C ASP A 24 -3.78 8.35 -6.15
N TYR A 25 -4.75 7.47 -6.28
CA TYR A 25 -4.55 6.08 -6.69
C TYR A 25 -4.41 5.94 -8.22
N SER A 26 -3.44 6.64 -8.81
CA SER A 26 -3.24 6.68 -10.26
C SER A 26 -2.89 5.31 -10.84
N LEU A 27 -2.08 4.51 -10.15
CA LEU A 27 -1.71 3.17 -10.58
C LEU A 27 -2.96 2.33 -10.85
N THR A 28 -3.82 2.22 -9.87
CA THR A 28 -5.02 1.37 -9.96
C THR A 28 -6.16 2.00 -10.77
N THR A 29 -6.07 3.29 -11.09
CA THR A 29 -7.03 4.00 -11.93
C THR A 29 -6.63 3.96 -13.41
N CYS A 30 -5.34 4.08 -13.70
CA CYS A 30 -4.82 4.13 -15.07
C CYS A 30 -4.44 2.76 -15.64
N LEU A 31 -4.08 1.79 -14.78
CA LEU A 31 -3.69 0.46 -15.19
C LEU A 31 -4.84 -0.53 -15.03
N LYS A 32 -4.74 -1.64 -15.75
CA LYS A 32 -5.74 -2.71 -15.70
C LYS A 32 -5.41 -3.70 -14.59
N ALA A 33 -6.38 -4.00 -13.75
CA ALA A 33 -6.31 -5.13 -12.85
C ALA A 33 -6.26 -6.46 -13.64
N ASP A 34 -5.78 -7.52 -12.99
CA ASP A 34 -5.93 -8.86 -13.49
C ASP A 34 -7.43 -9.19 -13.66
N PRO A 35 -7.87 -9.62 -14.86
CA PRO A 35 -9.28 -9.87 -15.15
C PRO A 35 -9.88 -11.05 -14.36
N GLU A 36 -9.05 -11.94 -13.83
CA GLU A 36 -9.48 -13.07 -13.00
C GLU A 36 -9.59 -12.72 -11.51
N SER A 37 -9.15 -11.51 -11.12
CA SER A 37 -9.22 -11.07 -9.74
C SER A 37 -10.62 -10.64 -9.34
N SER A 38 -10.99 -10.90 -8.09
CA SER A 38 -12.16 -10.29 -7.49
C SER A 38 -11.92 -8.79 -7.24
N GLN A 39 -12.93 -7.97 -7.48
CA GLN A 39 -12.81 -6.51 -7.32
C GLN A 39 -12.91 -6.05 -5.86
N ASP A 40 -13.29 -6.93 -4.96
CA ASP A 40 -13.40 -6.69 -3.51
C ASP A 40 -12.09 -6.92 -2.74
N GLY A 41 -11.08 -7.47 -3.41
CA GLY A 41 -9.80 -7.76 -2.79
C GLY A 41 -9.78 -9.03 -1.91
N GLU A 42 -10.80 -9.88 -2.00
CA GLU A 42 -10.92 -11.08 -1.17
C GLU A 42 -10.29 -12.34 -1.81
N ASP A 43 -9.75 -12.23 -3.03
CA ASP A 43 -9.04 -13.35 -3.66
C ASP A 43 -7.60 -13.43 -3.15
N HIS A 44 -7.39 -14.31 -2.18
CA HIS A 44 -6.07 -14.62 -1.61
C HIS A 44 -5.50 -15.95 -2.08
N ARG A 45 -6.20 -16.64 -2.97
CA ARG A 45 -5.78 -17.96 -3.45
C ARG A 45 -4.59 -17.82 -4.39
N ALA A 46 -3.48 -18.48 -4.04
CA ALA A 46 -2.32 -18.54 -4.92
C ALA A 46 -2.67 -19.18 -6.26
N ARG A 47 -2.36 -18.52 -7.33
CA ARG A 47 -2.60 -18.94 -8.72
C ARG A 47 -1.59 -18.29 -9.65
N GLU A 48 -1.55 -18.77 -10.87
CA GLU A 48 -0.81 -18.07 -11.92
C GLU A 48 -1.57 -16.80 -12.32
N VAL A 49 -0.89 -15.65 -12.26
CA VAL A 49 -1.41 -14.36 -12.71
C VAL A 49 -0.80 -14.07 -14.08
N CYS A 50 -1.58 -14.31 -15.12
CA CYS A 50 -1.09 -14.26 -16.51
C CYS A 50 -1.26 -12.89 -17.17
N SER A 51 -2.07 -12.00 -16.62
CA SER A 51 -2.36 -10.70 -17.22
C SER A 51 -2.74 -9.65 -16.17
N GLY A 52 -2.80 -8.39 -16.61
CA GLY A 52 -3.01 -7.27 -15.71
C GLY A 52 -1.70 -6.73 -15.12
N HIS A 53 -1.81 -5.61 -14.42
CA HIS A 53 -0.67 -4.92 -13.80
C HIS A 53 -0.70 -5.05 -12.27
N PHE A 54 -1.85 -5.36 -11.72
CA PHE A 54 -2.05 -5.53 -10.29
C PHE A 54 -3.25 -6.43 -10.02
N VAL A 55 -3.31 -6.94 -8.81
CA VAL A 55 -4.45 -7.67 -8.27
C VAL A 55 -4.98 -6.89 -7.07
N PRO A 56 -6.28 -6.52 -7.02
CA PRO A 56 -6.89 -6.04 -5.78
C PRO A 56 -6.76 -7.10 -4.69
N VAL A 57 -6.29 -6.71 -3.51
CA VAL A 57 -6.13 -7.63 -2.39
C VAL A 57 -6.25 -6.90 -1.07
N THR A 58 -7.01 -7.47 -0.14
CA THR A 58 -7.17 -6.92 1.20
C THR A 58 -6.10 -7.50 2.13
N PRO A 59 -5.31 -6.66 2.82
CA PRO A 59 -4.37 -7.16 3.81
C PRO A 59 -5.06 -7.91 4.94
N THR A 60 -4.35 -8.85 5.55
CA THR A 60 -4.82 -9.50 6.78
C THR A 60 -4.57 -8.58 7.97
N PRO A 61 -5.62 -8.10 8.67
CA PRO A 61 -5.44 -7.17 9.77
C PRO A 61 -4.70 -7.79 10.97
N LEU A 62 -3.83 -7.01 11.59
CA LEU A 62 -3.22 -7.39 12.85
C LEU A 62 -4.24 -7.23 14.00
N LEU A 63 -4.24 -8.17 14.92
CA LEU A 63 -5.08 -8.10 16.12
C LEU A 63 -4.50 -7.08 17.11
N LYS A 64 -5.32 -6.11 17.53
CA LYS A 64 -4.96 -5.09 18.53
C LYS A 64 -3.64 -4.36 18.20
N PRO A 65 -3.54 -3.73 17.02
CA PRO A 65 -2.32 -3.07 16.63
C PRO A 65 -1.98 -1.91 17.56
N SER A 66 -0.69 -1.67 17.75
CA SER A 66 -0.18 -0.52 18.48
C SER A 66 1.04 0.06 17.78
N TYR A 67 1.24 1.35 17.95
CA TYR A 67 2.44 2.01 17.46
C TYR A 67 3.69 1.42 18.13
N ILE A 68 4.73 1.17 17.32
CA ILE A 68 6.04 0.70 17.79
C ILE A 68 7.09 1.75 17.50
N ILE A 69 7.32 2.08 16.21
CA ILE A 69 8.37 3.00 15.78
C ILE A 69 8.09 3.50 14.35
N HIS A 70 8.60 4.66 14.02
CA HIS A 70 8.71 5.16 12.65
C HIS A 70 10.10 5.74 12.38
N SER A 71 10.40 6.06 11.13
CA SER A 71 11.59 6.78 10.74
C SER A 71 11.33 8.30 10.79
N PRO A 72 11.89 9.06 11.73
CA PRO A 72 11.69 10.53 11.80
C PRO A 72 12.18 11.25 10.54
N SER A 73 13.26 10.75 9.91
CA SER A 73 13.79 11.33 8.67
C SER A 73 12.82 11.15 7.50
N LEU A 74 12.21 9.97 7.37
CA LEU A 74 11.20 9.72 6.34
C LEU A 74 9.94 10.56 6.61
N PHE A 75 9.47 10.64 7.85
CA PHE A 75 8.33 11.50 8.19
C PHE A 75 8.56 12.94 7.78
N LYS A 76 9.74 13.47 8.09
CA LYS A 76 10.13 14.83 7.67
C LYS A 76 10.14 14.99 6.15
N GLU A 77 10.67 14.02 5.41
CA GLU A 77 10.70 14.02 3.95
C GLU A 77 9.31 14.03 3.34
N LEU A 78 8.38 13.30 3.95
CA LEU A 78 6.98 13.20 3.52
C LEU A 78 6.09 14.35 4.03
N GLY A 79 6.62 15.29 4.79
CA GLY A 79 5.83 16.36 5.41
C GLY A 79 4.89 15.87 6.53
N LEU A 80 5.16 14.69 7.10
CA LEU A 80 4.37 14.11 8.18
C LEU A 80 4.92 14.55 9.55
N GLN A 81 4.02 14.74 10.51
CA GLN A 81 4.36 15.04 11.89
C GLN A 81 4.30 13.81 12.77
N ASP A 82 5.04 13.79 13.87
CA ASP A 82 5.12 12.66 14.80
C ASP A 82 3.77 12.26 15.39
N GLU A 83 2.86 13.23 15.53
CA GLU A 83 1.50 13.00 16.02
C GLU A 83 0.72 12.01 15.15
N LEU A 84 0.91 12.06 13.82
CA LEU A 84 0.26 11.16 12.88
C LEU A 84 0.59 9.70 13.18
N SER A 85 1.80 9.39 13.63
CA SER A 85 2.20 8.02 13.96
C SER A 85 1.37 7.39 15.08
N LYS A 86 0.69 8.20 15.88
CA LYS A 86 -0.18 7.79 16.99
C LYS A 86 -1.66 7.89 16.66
N ASP A 87 -1.99 8.39 15.46
CA ASP A 87 -3.37 8.43 14.99
C ASP A 87 -3.90 7.00 14.82
N ARG A 88 -5.08 6.75 15.37
CA ARG A 88 -5.68 5.41 15.40
C ARG A 88 -5.91 4.84 13.99
N ASP A 89 -6.39 5.66 13.07
CA ASP A 89 -6.74 5.18 11.74
C ASP A 89 -5.46 5.02 10.88
N PHE A 90 -4.43 5.83 11.13
CA PHE A 90 -3.10 5.62 10.56
C PHE A 90 -2.49 4.29 11.03
N ILE A 91 -2.55 3.99 12.32
CA ILE A 91 -2.09 2.69 12.86
C ILE A 91 -2.86 1.54 12.22
N LYS A 92 -4.19 1.63 12.09
CA LYS A 92 -5.03 0.62 11.46
C LYS A 92 -4.62 0.38 10.01
N MET A 93 -4.45 1.45 9.22
CA MET A 93 -4.04 1.35 7.83
C MET A 93 -2.73 0.56 7.68
N PHE A 94 -1.71 0.94 8.46
CA PHE A 94 -0.41 0.27 8.42
C PHE A 94 -0.36 -1.05 9.20
N SER A 95 -1.49 -1.47 9.73
CA SER A 95 -1.70 -2.80 10.34
C SER A 95 -2.66 -3.68 9.54
N GLY A 96 -3.02 -3.24 8.32
CA GLY A 96 -3.83 -4.01 7.39
C GLY A 96 -5.35 -3.87 7.52
N ASP A 97 -5.85 -3.10 8.50
CA ASP A 97 -7.29 -2.87 8.67
C ASP A 97 -7.79 -1.71 7.77
N LEU A 98 -7.94 -1.98 6.48
CA LEU A 98 -8.40 -0.99 5.52
C LEU A 98 -9.93 -0.80 5.53
N ALA A 99 -10.68 -1.81 5.97
CA ALA A 99 -12.14 -1.77 5.95
C ALA A 99 -12.75 -0.86 7.03
N SER A 100 -12.04 -0.68 8.15
CA SER A 100 -12.57 0.07 9.30
C SER A 100 -12.09 1.53 9.38
N ILE A 101 -11.42 2.03 8.36
CA ILE A 101 -10.89 3.40 8.30
C ILE A 101 -11.59 4.23 7.22
N PRO A 102 -11.73 5.55 7.40
CA PRO A 102 -12.35 6.43 6.42
C PRO A 102 -11.38 6.69 5.24
N GLN A 103 -11.40 5.81 4.26
CA GLN A 103 -10.59 5.93 3.05
C GLN A 103 -11.41 5.67 1.78
N PRO A 104 -10.96 6.17 0.59
CA PRO A 104 -11.71 6.02 -0.66
C PRO A 104 -11.82 4.58 -1.16
N ARG A 105 -10.90 3.70 -0.72
CA ARG A 105 -10.83 2.28 -1.14
C ARG A 105 -10.75 1.38 0.08
N GLY A 106 -11.59 0.37 0.12
CA GLY A 106 -11.60 -0.64 1.19
C GLY A 106 -10.54 -1.74 1.04
N PHE A 107 -9.72 -1.72 -0.01
CA PHE A 107 -8.72 -2.74 -0.32
C PHE A 107 -7.38 -2.13 -0.75
N GLY A 108 -6.32 -2.93 -0.67
CA GLY A 108 -5.02 -2.64 -1.23
C GLY A 108 -4.83 -3.31 -2.61
N TRP A 109 -3.59 -3.39 -3.06
CA TRP A 109 -3.25 -4.08 -4.30
C TRP A 109 -1.86 -4.70 -4.21
N ALA A 110 -1.67 -5.80 -4.91
CA ALA A 110 -0.39 -6.47 -5.10
C ALA A 110 0.03 -6.41 -6.57
N THR A 111 1.33 -6.42 -6.82
CA THR A 111 1.91 -6.43 -8.17
C THR A 111 2.81 -7.66 -8.36
N GLY A 112 3.04 -8.06 -9.59
CA GLY A 112 3.94 -9.15 -9.94
C GLY A 112 5.45 -8.81 -9.82
N TYR A 113 5.79 -7.76 -9.11
CA TYR A 113 7.15 -7.23 -9.05
C TYR A 113 8.19 -8.26 -8.59
N ALA A 114 7.89 -9.01 -7.54
CA ALA A 114 8.84 -9.98 -6.99
C ALA A 114 9.04 -11.18 -7.93
N LEU A 115 8.03 -11.57 -8.71
CA LEU A 115 8.20 -12.58 -9.75
C LEU A 115 9.21 -12.14 -10.82
N SER A 116 9.21 -10.88 -11.18
CA SER A 116 10.16 -10.33 -12.16
C SER A 116 11.62 -10.32 -11.65
N ILE A 117 11.81 -10.27 -10.33
CA ILE A 117 13.13 -10.28 -9.69
C ILE A 117 13.68 -11.68 -9.54
N TYR A 118 12.86 -12.64 -9.08
CA TYR A 118 13.33 -13.97 -8.73
C TYR A 118 13.35 -14.95 -9.90
N GLY A 119 12.63 -14.65 -10.98
CA GLY A 119 12.52 -15.53 -12.13
C GLY A 119 11.75 -16.82 -11.83
N THR A 120 11.66 -17.69 -12.82
CA THR A 120 10.90 -18.95 -12.75
C THR A 120 11.71 -20.14 -12.23
N GLU A 121 12.99 -19.95 -11.88
CA GLU A 121 13.93 -21.08 -11.71
C GLU A 121 13.97 -21.69 -10.30
N TYR A 122 13.29 -21.11 -9.33
CA TYR A 122 13.40 -21.56 -7.94
C TYR A 122 12.24 -22.44 -7.48
N ASN A 123 11.86 -23.41 -8.30
CA ASN A 123 10.82 -24.38 -7.94
C ASN A 123 11.08 -25.09 -6.61
N GLN A 124 12.34 -25.28 -6.23
CA GLN A 124 12.70 -25.97 -4.99
C GLN A 124 12.36 -25.16 -3.73
N GLN A 125 12.32 -23.84 -3.83
CA GLN A 125 11.98 -22.95 -2.72
C GLN A 125 10.50 -22.52 -2.76
N CYS A 126 9.81 -22.83 -3.85
CA CYS A 126 8.41 -22.54 -3.99
C CYS A 126 7.58 -23.46 -3.07
N PRO A 127 6.74 -22.92 -2.17
CA PRO A 127 5.91 -23.74 -1.29
C PRO A 127 4.90 -24.64 -2.03
N PHE A 128 4.61 -24.34 -3.29
CA PHE A 128 3.70 -25.11 -4.15
C PHE A 128 4.44 -26.04 -5.13
N GLY A 129 5.75 -25.98 -5.20
CA GLY A 129 6.58 -26.83 -6.07
C GLY A 129 6.47 -26.54 -7.57
N ASN A 130 5.78 -25.47 -7.97
CA ASN A 130 5.52 -25.13 -9.37
C ASN A 130 6.14 -23.78 -9.82
N GLY A 131 6.84 -23.08 -8.94
CA GLY A 131 7.40 -21.77 -9.21
C GLY A 131 6.45 -20.59 -8.93
N ASN A 132 5.17 -20.82 -8.71
CA ASN A 132 4.15 -19.77 -8.55
C ASN A 132 4.02 -19.25 -7.10
N GLY A 133 4.84 -19.74 -6.17
CA GLY A 133 4.86 -19.27 -4.78
C GLY A 133 5.76 -18.08 -4.53
N TYR A 134 6.34 -17.50 -5.56
CA TYR A 134 7.19 -16.33 -5.49
C TYR A 134 6.39 -15.11 -5.95
N GLY A 135 5.67 -14.51 -5.04
CA GLY A 135 5.02 -13.25 -5.27
C GLY A 135 5.92 -12.07 -4.90
N ASP A 136 5.32 -10.94 -4.68
CA ASP A 136 5.97 -9.70 -4.24
C ASP A 136 6.36 -9.71 -2.74
N GLY A 137 6.66 -10.87 -2.19
CA GLY A 137 7.03 -11.07 -0.78
C GLY A 137 5.88 -10.80 0.18
N ARG A 138 4.63 -11.03 -0.25
CA ARG A 138 3.41 -10.64 0.48
C ARG A 138 3.38 -9.13 0.76
N ALA A 139 3.89 -8.35 -0.20
CA ALA A 139 3.78 -6.90 -0.18
C ALA A 139 2.42 -6.50 -0.74
N ILE A 140 1.68 -5.74 0.05
CA ILE A 140 0.39 -5.19 -0.34
C ILE A 140 0.48 -3.68 -0.23
N SER A 141 0.25 -2.99 -1.34
CA SER A 141 0.19 -1.54 -1.37
C SER A 141 -1.13 -1.08 -0.77
N VAL A 142 -1.06 -0.12 0.13
CA VAL A 142 -2.23 0.38 0.88
C VAL A 142 -2.50 1.85 0.65
N PHE A 143 -1.53 2.58 0.12
CA PHE A 143 -1.62 4.00 -0.16
C PHE A 143 -0.82 4.34 -1.41
N GLU A 144 -1.37 5.18 -2.26
CA GLU A 144 -0.67 5.94 -3.28
C GLU A 144 -1.16 7.38 -3.20
N GLY A 145 -0.24 8.33 -3.27
CA GLY A 145 -0.60 9.74 -3.17
C GLY A 145 0.56 10.67 -3.45
N VAL A 146 0.29 11.98 -3.36
CA VAL A 146 1.28 13.02 -3.57
C VAL A 146 1.58 13.72 -2.25
N LEU A 147 2.80 13.54 -1.75
CA LEU A 147 3.31 14.14 -0.53
C LEU A 147 4.56 14.97 -0.88
N GLU A 148 4.63 16.20 -0.39
CA GLU A 148 5.73 17.15 -0.68
C GLU A 148 6.05 17.25 -2.20
N GLY A 149 4.99 17.22 -3.04
CA GLY A 149 5.10 17.35 -4.49
C GLY A 149 5.64 16.10 -5.21
N GLN A 150 5.87 15.01 -4.51
CA GLN A 150 6.32 13.74 -5.08
C GLN A 150 5.26 12.65 -4.90
N ARG A 151 5.21 11.73 -5.86
CA ARG A 151 4.33 10.57 -5.81
C ARG A 151 4.97 9.45 -5.00
N TRP A 152 4.21 8.95 -4.04
CA TRP A 152 4.63 7.88 -3.14
C TRP A 152 3.64 6.73 -3.17
N GLU A 153 4.16 5.53 -3.11
CA GLU A 153 3.41 4.31 -2.87
C GLU A 153 3.89 3.69 -1.56
N MET A 154 2.96 3.33 -0.69
CA MET A 154 3.28 2.74 0.61
C MET A 154 2.77 1.30 0.67
N GLN A 155 3.67 0.41 1.04
CA GLN A 155 3.43 -1.03 1.05
C GLN A 155 3.59 -1.63 2.44
N LEU A 156 2.72 -2.58 2.74
CA LEU A 156 2.89 -3.48 3.88
C LEU A 156 3.72 -4.69 3.44
N LYS A 157 4.79 -5.00 4.17
CA LYS A 157 5.52 -6.25 4.02
C LYS A 157 5.01 -7.27 5.03
N GLY A 158 4.67 -8.48 4.55
CA GLY A 158 4.03 -9.49 5.40
C GLY A 158 2.54 -9.22 5.65
N GLY A 159 1.89 -8.44 4.79
CA GLY A 159 0.48 -8.02 4.92
C GLY A 159 -0.55 -9.13 4.70
N GLY A 160 -0.13 -10.37 4.52
CA GLY A 160 -0.99 -11.51 4.27
C GLY A 160 -0.74 -12.18 2.91
N PRO A 161 -1.47 -13.24 2.57
CA PRO A 161 -1.35 -13.92 1.28
C PRO A 161 -1.83 -13.02 0.14
N THR A 162 -1.21 -13.19 -1.03
CA THR A 162 -1.60 -12.58 -2.30
C THR A 162 -1.74 -13.67 -3.35
N PRO A 163 -2.43 -13.43 -4.49
CA PRO A 163 -2.50 -14.40 -5.57
C PRO A 163 -1.15 -14.73 -6.23
N TYR A 164 -0.19 -13.82 -6.13
CA TYR A 164 1.16 -14.05 -6.67
C TYR A 164 1.95 -15.12 -5.94
#